data_d1d121748a54c03e4bde9de96340d821
#
_entry.id   d1d121748a54c03e4bde9de96340d821
#
_cell.length_a   1.000
_cell.length_b   1.000
_cell.length_c   1.000
_cell.angle_alpha   90.00
_cell.angle_beta   90.00
_cell.angle_gamma   90.00
#
_symmetry.space_group_name_H-M   'P 1'
#
loop_
_entity.id
_entity.type
_entity.pdbx_description
1 polymer ?
#
loop_
_entity_poly.entity_id
_entity_poly.type
_entity_poly.pdbx_seq_one_letter_code
_entity_poly.pdbx_strand_id
1 'polypeptide(L)'
;KVLRTIVEQKSIISLRLLEWFVTNFSKQNNVIYKTQAASIFNVYIDYKNQLRAYSKKMFDPFCRRQRLFVTIDPESNRIVGYTDMEPEVITTEILVTTTGQLNFFRWAIENNVASYVLKNQECIESDMAERYVKTSVVKRKREIISPASGMNRNYVVGKIEW
;
A
#
# COMPACT_ATOMS: atom_id res chain seq x y z
N LYS A 1 12.96 -14.36 -1.94
CA LYS A 1 12.51 -14.61 -3.33
C LYS A 1 11.14 -13.95 -3.60
N VAL A 2 10.10 -14.27 -2.82
CA VAL A 2 8.73 -13.71 -2.99
C VAL A 2 8.73 -12.18 -2.92
N LEU A 3 9.36 -11.58 -1.90
CA LEU A 3 9.45 -10.14 -1.73
C LEU A 3 10.05 -9.45 -2.96
N ARG A 4 11.14 -9.97 -3.49
CA ARG A 4 11.80 -9.44 -4.68
C ARG A 4 10.87 -9.44 -5.89
N THR A 5 10.21 -10.57 -6.15
CA THR A 5 9.29 -10.70 -7.29
C THR A 5 8.14 -9.70 -7.22
N ILE A 6 7.62 -9.41 -6.02
CA ILE A 6 6.54 -8.45 -5.81
C ILE A 6 7.07 -7.02 -5.97
N VAL A 7 8.20 -6.68 -5.36
CA VAL A 7 8.78 -5.32 -5.41
C VAL A 7 9.22 -4.93 -6.82
N GLU A 8 9.82 -5.86 -7.57
CA GLU A 8 10.22 -5.64 -8.97
C GLU A 8 9.03 -5.64 -9.95
N GLN A 9 7.79 -5.71 -9.45
CA GLN A 9 6.56 -5.78 -10.27
C GLN A 9 6.54 -6.94 -11.27
N LYS A 10 7.33 -7.98 -11.03
CA LYS A 10 7.35 -9.23 -11.82
C LYS A 10 6.32 -10.24 -11.31
N SER A 11 5.55 -9.87 -10.27
CA SER A 11 4.53 -10.75 -9.72
C SER A 11 3.19 -10.59 -10.46
N ILE A 12 2.40 -11.64 -10.44
CA ILE A 12 1.04 -11.66 -10.98
C ILE A 12 0.13 -10.67 -10.21
N ILE A 13 0.46 -10.41 -8.92
CA ILE A 13 -0.29 -9.49 -8.06
C ILE A 13 0.30 -8.09 -8.18
N SER A 14 -0.53 -7.10 -8.54
CA SER A 14 -0.13 -5.70 -8.48
C SER A 14 -0.12 -5.16 -7.04
N LEU A 15 0.79 -4.21 -6.75
CA LEU A 15 0.83 -3.52 -5.45
C LEU A 15 -0.50 -2.84 -5.12
N ARG A 16 -1.18 -2.34 -6.15
CA ARG A 16 -2.48 -1.69 -6.02
C ARG A 16 -3.58 -2.66 -5.60
N LEU A 17 -3.57 -3.87 -6.16
CA LEU A 17 -4.51 -4.91 -5.79
C LEU A 17 -4.31 -5.34 -4.33
N LEU A 18 -3.05 -5.47 -3.92
CA LEU A 18 -2.68 -5.82 -2.56
C LEU A 18 -3.13 -4.74 -1.56
N GLU A 19 -2.90 -3.46 -1.88
CA GLU A 19 -3.38 -2.34 -1.07
C GLU A 19 -4.91 -2.32 -1.00
N TRP A 20 -5.59 -2.48 -2.14
CA TRP A 20 -7.04 -2.53 -2.19
C TRP A 20 -7.60 -3.64 -1.30
N PHE A 21 -7.01 -4.82 -1.40
CA PHE A 21 -7.39 -5.95 -0.58
C PHE A 21 -7.34 -5.64 0.92
N VAL A 22 -6.20 -5.15 1.42
CA VAL A 22 -6.02 -4.92 2.86
C VAL A 22 -6.80 -3.72 3.40
N THR A 23 -7.08 -2.71 2.57
CA THR A 23 -7.75 -1.47 3.01
C THR A 23 -9.27 -1.47 2.80
N ASN A 24 -9.75 -2.07 1.71
CA ASN A 24 -11.15 -2.00 1.28
C ASN A 24 -11.83 -3.36 1.32
N PHE A 25 -11.35 -4.31 0.52
CA PHE A 25 -11.99 -5.62 0.38
C PHE A 25 -12.08 -6.37 1.70
N SER A 26 -10.97 -6.48 2.45
CA SER A 26 -10.92 -7.20 3.72
C SER A 26 -11.81 -6.58 4.80
N LYS A 27 -11.95 -5.25 4.79
CA LYS A 27 -12.83 -4.52 5.70
C LYS A 27 -14.29 -4.86 5.47
N GLN A 28 -14.71 -4.92 4.22
CA GLN A 28 -16.12 -5.04 3.88
C GLN A 28 -16.60 -6.48 3.91
N ASN A 29 -15.75 -7.39 3.48
CA ASN A 29 -16.04 -8.81 3.47
C ASN A 29 -15.64 -9.51 4.78
N ASN A 30 -15.15 -8.73 5.78
CA ASN A 30 -14.67 -9.25 7.07
C ASN A 30 -13.79 -10.49 6.90
N VAL A 31 -12.73 -10.35 6.08
CA VAL A 31 -11.89 -11.49 5.69
C VAL A 31 -11.13 -12.05 6.89
N ILE A 32 -11.46 -13.29 7.23
CA ILE A 32 -10.87 -14.04 8.32
C ILE A 32 -10.43 -15.41 7.81
N TYR A 33 -9.22 -15.83 8.16
CA TYR A 33 -8.72 -17.17 7.86
C TYR A 33 -7.75 -17.66 8.91
N LYS A 34 -7.40 -18.95 8.86
CA LYS A 34 -6.37 -19.53 9.72
C LYS A 34 -5.01 -19.39 9.07
N THR A 35 -4.04 -18.88 9.82
CA THR A 35 -2.63 -18.83 9.40
C THR A 35 -1.98 -20.21 9.53
N GLN A 36 -0.74 -20.36 9.05
CA GLN A 36 0.02 -21.60 9.21
C GLN A 36 0.23 -21.99 10.70
N ALA A 37 0.27 -21.00 11.58
CA ALA A 37 0.34 -21.20 13.02
C ALA A 37 -1.02 -21.59 13.66
N ALA A 38 -2.03 -21.94 12.85
CA ALA A 38 -3.38 -22.28 13.26
C ALA A 38 -4.13 -21.18 14.06
N SER A 39 -3.60 -19.96 14.08
CA SER A 39 -4.26 -18.81 14.70
C SER A 39 -5.31 -18.21 13.76
N ILE A 40 -6.38 -17.68 14.35
CA ILE A 40 -7.41 -16.93 13.60
C ILE A 40 -6.85 -15.56 13.27
N PHE A 41 -6.84 -15.21 11.99
CA PHE A 41 -6.28 -13.97 11.49
C PHE A 41 -7.35 -13.14 10.77
N ASN A 42 -7.66 -11.96 11.32
CA ASN A 42 -8.51 -10.96 10.66
C ASN A 42 -7.63 -9.94 9.97
N VAL A 43 -7.65 -9.93 8.64
CA VAL A 43 -6.76 -9.11 7.81
C VAL A 43 -6.88 -7.62 8.12
N TYR A 44 -8.10 -7.09 8.16
CA TYR A 44 -8.32 -5.65 8.35
C TYR A 44 -7.94 -5.18 9.75
N ILE A 45 -8.32 -5.92 10.77
CA ILE A 45 -8.02 -5.55 12.17
C ILE A 45 -6.52 -5.57 12.39
N ASP A 46 -5.84 -6.62 11.94
CA ASP A 46 -4.41 -6.74 12.10
C ASP A 46 -3.65 -5.66 11.30
N TYR A 47 -4.05 -5.41 10.04
CA TYR A 47 -3.53 -4.28 9.25
C TYR A 47 -3.65 -2.95 10.00
N LYS A 48 -4.78 -2.67 10.64
CA LYS A 48 -4.97 -1.47 11.45
C LYS A 48 -4.05 -1.41 12.67
N ASN A 49 -3.77 -2.55 13.29
CA ASN A 49 -2.83 -2.64 14.39
C ASN A 49 -1.40 -2.37 13.94
N GLN A 50 -0.99 -2.90 12.76
CA GLN A 50 0.30 -2.57 12.16
C GLN A 50 0.44 -1.07 11.87
N LEU A 51 -0.62 -0.42 11.35
CA LEU A 51 -0.61 1.03 11.12
C LEU A 51 -0.52 1.85 12.40
N ARG A 52 -0.99 1.34 13.54
CA ARG A 52 -0.80 1.99 14.84
C ARG A 52 0.62 1.81 15.35
N ALA A 53 1.22 0.62 15.15
CA ALA A 53 2.56 0.30 15.60
C ALA A 53 3.63 1.05 14.78
N TYR A 54 3.50 1.08 13.46
CA TYR A 54 4.54 1.60 12.55
C TYR A 54 4.26 2.98 11.97
N SER A 55 3.06 3.51 12.09
CA SER A 55 2.54 4.64 11.29
C SER A 55 2.44 4.34 9.78
N LYS A 56 1.69 5.17 9.05
CA LYS A 56 1.56 5.03 7.58
C LYS A 56 2.87 5.25 6.81
N LYS A 57 3.83 5.96 7.39
CA LYS A 57 5.12 6.22 6.73
C LYS A 57 6.00 4.98 6.72
N MET A 58 5.86 4.15 7.75
CA MET A 58 6.69 2.97 7.99
C MET A 58 5.97 1.66 7.71
N PHE A 59 4.75 1.71 7.12
CA PHE A 59 3.95 0.55 6.74
C PHE A 59 3.13 0.84 5.48
N ASP A 60 3.77 0.71 4.32
CA ASP A 60 3.23 1.12 3.03
C ASP A 60 3.71 0.15 1.92
N PRO A 61 2.83 -0.45 1.11
CA PRO A 61 3.24 -1.33 0.02
C PRO A 61 4.00 -0.62 -1.10
N PHE A 62 3.92 0.71 -1.19
CA PHE A 62 4.55 1.48 -2.25
C PHE A 62 5.89 2.09 -1.83
N CYS A 63 6.79 2.26 -2.80
CA CYS A 63 8.08 2.90 -2.61
C CYS A 63 7.96 4.44 -2.68
N ARG A 64 7.24 5.06 -1.73
CA ARG A 64 6.90 6.50 -1.75
C ARG A 64 7.75 7.37 -0.81
N ARG A 65 8.70 6.78 -0.09
CA ARG A 65 9.51 7.46 0.94
C ARG A 65 10.99 7.31 0.64
N GLN A 66 11.83 7.67 1.62
CA GLN A 66 13.27 7.50 1.52
C GLN A 66 13.62 6.09 1.05
N ARG A 67 14.36 6.02 -0.03
CA ARG A 67 14.76 4.75 -0.64
C ARG A 67 15.86 4.09 0.17
N LEU A 68 15.81 2.77 0.20
CA LEU A 68 16.86 1.91 0.69
C LEU A 68 17.34 1.05 -0.47
N PHE A 69 18.63 1.00 -0.65
CA PHE A 69 19.30 0.15 -1.62
C PHE A 69 19.80 -1.09 -0.87
N VAL A 70 19.13 -2.21 -1.11
CA VAL A 70 19.42 -3.47 -0.42
C VAL A 70 20.24 -4.34 -1.36
N THR A 71 21.45 -4.67 -0.96
CA THR A 71 22.34 -5.57 -1.69
C THR A 71 21.97 -7.01 -1.38
N ILE A 72 21.69 -7.77 -2.44
CA ILE A 72 21.33 -9.19 -2.35
C ILE A 72 22.45 -10.01 -2.98
N ASP A 73 22.90 -11.02 -2.25
CA ASP A 73 23.81 -12.02 -2.80
C ASP A 73 23.05 -12.92 -3.80
N PRO A 74 23.47 -12.99 -5.07
CA PRO A 74 22.77 -13.74 -6.10
C PRO A 74 22.75 -15.25 -5.85
N GLU A 75 23.77 -15.81 -5.17
CA GLU A 75 23.86 -17.24 -4.91
C GLU A 75 23.00 -17.66 -3.72
N SER A 76 23.18 -17.00 -2.57
CA SER A 76 22.45 -17.34 -1.35
C SER A 76 21.07 -16.69 -1.25
N ASN A 77 20.77 -15.68 -2.09
CA ASN A 77 19.56 -14.87 -2.08
C ASN A 77 19.31 -14.21 -0.71
N ARG A 78 20.40 -13.90 0.00
CA ARG A 78 20.39 -13.24 1.31
C ARG A 78 20.75 -11.76 1.19
N ILE A 79 20.25 -10.98 2.12
CA ILE A 79 20.64 -9.57 2.25
C ILE A 79 22.06 -9.54 2.82
N VAL A 80 22.97 -8.90 2.10
CA VAL A 80 24.36 -8.70 2.50
C VAL A 80 24.56 -7.35 3.16
N GLY A 81 23.83 -6.34 2.69
CA GLY A 81 23.91 -4.99 3.22
C GLY A 81 22.77 -4.09 2.75
N TYR A 82 22.71 -2.90 3.29
CA TYR A 82 21.81 -1.86 2.84
C TYR A 82 22.41 -0.49 3.01
N THR A 83 22.02 0.46 2.16
CA THR A 83 22.41 1.86 2.24
C THR A 83 21.24 2.75 1.84
N ASP A 84 21.22 3.99 2.32
CA ASP A 84 20.26 5.02 1.90
C ASP A 84 20.82 5.92 0.78
N MET A 85 22.11 5.76 0.44
CA MET A 85 22.76 6.43 -0.67
C MET A 85 22.72 5.55 -1.91
N GLU A 86 22.45 6.15 -3.06
CA GLU A 86 22.51 5.43 -4.34
C GLU A 86 23.96 5.00 -4.62
N PRO A 87 24.20 3.71 -4.80
CA PRO A 87 25.57 3.23 -5.00
C PRO A 87 26.08 3.65 -6.38
N GLU A 88 27.29 4.20 -6.40
CA GLU A 88 27.96 4.67 -7.64
C GLU A 88 28.32 3.53 -8.59
N VAL A 89 28.54 2.33 -8.07
CA VAL A 89 28.90 1.15 -8.85
C VAL A 89 27.95 -0.01 -8.55
N ILE A 90 27.27 -0.49 -9.55
CA ILE A 90 26.35 -1.64 -9.45
C ILE A 90 27.10 -2.92 -9.83
N THR A 91 27.82 -3.51 -8.89
CA THR A 91 28.50 -4.80 -9.06
C THR A 91 27.67 -6.01 -8.57
N THR A 92 26.61 -5.75 -7.84
CA THR A 92 25.74 -6.75 -7.20
C THR A 92 24.28 -6.46 -7.48
N GLU A 93 23.42 -7.45 -7.30
CA GLU A 93 21.97 -7.23 -7.43
C GLU A 93 21.46 -6.30 -6.32
N ILE A 94 20.95 -5.13 -6.71
CA ILE A 94 20.40 -4.13 -5.81
C ILE A 94 18.89 -4.11 -5.91
N LEU A 95 18.22 -4.27 -4.78
CA LEU A 95 16.79 -4.07 -4.65
C LEU A 95 16.50 -2.69 -4.08
N VAL A 96 15.84 -1.84 -4.86
CA VAL A 96 15.40 -0.52 -4.39
C VAL A 96 14.06 -0.66 -3.69
N THR A 97 14.00 -0.29 -2.43
CA THR A 97 12.82 -0.44 -1.58
C THR A 97 12.72 0.70 -0.56
N THR A 98 11.82 0.60 0.40
CA THR A 98 11.72 1.49 1.56
C THR A 98 11.49 0.68 2.83
N THR A 99 11.79 1.23 4.00
CA THR A 99 11.49 0.57 5.28
C THR A 99 9.99 0.23 5.41
N GLY A 100 9.13 1.16 4.97
CA GLY A 100 7.67 0.93 4.99
C GLY A 100 7.24 -0.24 4.12
N GLN A 101 7.85 -0.38 2.96
CA GLN A 101 7.60 -1.47 2.03
C GLN A 101 8.09 -2.81 2.58
N LEU A 102 9.27 -2.83 3.18
CA LEU A 102 9.81 -4.05 3.82
C LEU A 102 8.92 -4.53 4.98
N ASN A 103 8.48 -3.63 5.85
CA ASN A 103 7.59 -3.96 6.96
C ASN A 103 6.25 -4.51 6.46
N PHE A 104 5.67 -3.86 5.46
CA PHE A 104 4.40 -4.31 4.87
C PHE A 104 4.53 -5.70 4.25
N PHE A 105 5.56 -5.96 3.44
CA PHE A 105 5.71 -7.26 2.80
C PHE A 105 6.09 -8.37 3.77
N ARG A 106 6.91 -8.07 4.80
CA ARG A 106 7.17 -9.02 5.87
C ARG A 106 5.87 -9.49 6.50
N TRP A 107 5.04 -8.55 6.93
CA TRP A 107 3.73 -8.83 7.50
C TRP A 107 2.82 -9.63 6.53
N ALA A 108 2.77 -9.23 5.27
CA ALA A 108 1.93 -9.88 4.26
C ALA A 108 2.36 -11.33 3.95
N ILE A 109 3.66 -11.61 4.01
CA ILE A 109 4.21 -12.96 3.80
C ILE A 109 3.98 -13.83 5.02
N GLU A 110 4.32 -13.34 6.22
CA GLU A 110 4.16 -14.07 7.49
C GLU A 110 2.71 -14.49 7.74
N ASN A 111 1.76 -13.66 7.31
CA ASN A 111 0.33 -13.91 7.49
C ASN A 111 -0.39 -14.47 6.25
N ASN A 112 0.35 -14.93 5.23
CA ASN A 112 -0.20 -15.51 3.98
C ASN A 112 -1.15 -14.58 3.20
N VAL A 113 -1.08 -13.26 3.40
CA VAL A 113 -1.93 -12.28 2.71
C VAL A 113 -1.77 -12.38 1.20
N ALA A 114 -0.53 -12.44 0.70
CA ALA A 114 -0.24 -12.56 -0.73
C ALA A 114 -0.84 -13.85 -1.32
N SER A 115 -0.74 -14.96 -0.61
CA SER A 115 -1.32 -16.24 -1.03
C SER A 115 -2.86 -16.20 -1.10
N TYR A 116 -3.50 -15.50 -0.16
CA TYR A 116 -4.94 -15.30 -0.17
C TYR A 116 -5.38 -14.46 -1.38
N VAL A 117 -4.66 -13.36 -1.66
CA VAL A 117 -4.94 -12.48 -2.81
C VAL A 117 -4.82 -13.24 -4.11
N LEU A 118 -3.76 -14.07 -4.29
CA LEU A 118 -3.60 -14.91 -5.48
C LEU A 118 -4.78 -15.85 -5.72
N LYS A 119 -5.27 -16.49 -4.65
CA LYS A 119 -6.39 -17.43 -4.75
C LYS A 119 -7.74 -16.76 -5.08
N ASN A 120 -7.90 -15.49 -4.72
CA ASN A 120 -9.16 -14.77 -4.85
C ASN A 120 -9.02 -13.54 -5.78
N GLN A 121 -8.01 -13.55 -6.67
CA GLN A 121 -7.64 -12.38 -7.47
C GLN A 121 -8.80 -11.82 -8.27
N GLU A 122 -9.51 -12.65 -9.03
CA GLU A 122 -10.62 -12.25 -9.87
C GLU A 122 -11.74 -11.54 -9.10
N CYS A 123 -12.07 -12.08 -7.92
CA CYS A 123 -13.10 -11.50 -7.06
C CYS A 123 -12.69 -10.13 -6.52
N ILE A 124 -11.42 -9.97 -6.11
CA ILE A 124 -10.87 -8.72 -5.58
C ILE A 124 -10.74 -7.67 -6.68
N GLU A 125 -10.32 -8.05 -7.89
CA GLU A 125 -10.24 -7.16 -9.05
C GLU A 125 -11.62 -6.67 -9.49
N SER A 126 -12.63 -7.55 -9.51
CA SER A 126 -14.01 -7.18 -9.81
C SER A 126 -14.55 -6.16 -8.80
N ASP A 127 -14.40 -6.39 -7.49
CA ASP A 127 -14.80 -5.43 -6.46
C ASP A 127 -14.08 -4.08 -6.62
N MET A 128 -12.78 -4.11 -6.92
CA MET A 128 -12.00 -2.90 -7.15
C MET A 128 -12.53 -2.12 -8.37
N ALA A 129 -12.81 -2.80 -9.49
CA ALA A 129 -13.32 -2.19 -10.72
C ALA A 129 -14.70 -1.55 -10.52
N GLU A 130 -15.64 -2.25 -9.90
CA GLU A 130 -17.00 -1.73 -9.63
C GLU A 130 -16.97 -0.44 -8.80
N ARG A 131 -16.08 -0.36 -7.81
CA ARG A 131 -16.00 0.81 -6.95
C ARG A 131 -15.34 2.00 -7.60
N TYR A 132 -14.39 1.78 -8.51
CA TYR A 132 -13.86 2.86 -9.33
C TYR A 132 -14.94 3.49 -10.20
N VAL A 133 -15.80 2.69 -10.80
CA VAL A 133 -16.94 3.18 -11.60
C VAL A 133 -17.89 4.00 -10.72
N LYS A 134 -18.30 3.47 -9.55
CA LYS A 134 -19.20 4.16 -8.62
C LYS A 134 -18.62 5.51 -8.15
N THR A 135 -17.32 5.53 -7.80
CA THR A 135 -16.64 6.74 -7.33
C THR A 135 -16.51 7.78 -8.43
N SER A 136 -16.24 7.39 -9.68
CA SER A 136 -16.14 8.31 -10.82
C SER A 136 -17.47 8.96 -11.15
N VAL A 137 -18.57 8.20 -11.08
CA VAL A 137 -19.93 8.73 -11.29
C VAL A 137 -20.30 9.75 -10.21
N VAL A 138 -19.98 9.48 -8.94
CA VAL A 138 -20.26 10.42 -7.84
C VAL A 138 -19.44 11.70 -7.97
N LYS A 139 -18.16 11.61 -8.37
CA LYS A 139 -17.32 12.80 -8.62
C LYS A 139 -17.89 13.64 -9.78
N ARG A 140 -18.27 13.03 -10.89
CA ARG A 140 -18.90 13.73 -12.03
C ARG A 140 -20.18 14.47 -11.60
N LYS A 141 -21.04 13.85 -10.78
CA LYS A 141 -22.24 14.54 -10.26
C LYS A 141 -21.90 15.74 -9.36
N ARG A 142 -20.82 15.67 -8.56
CA ARG A 142 -20.36 16.81 -7.75
C ARG A 142 -19.75 17.94 -8.57
N GLU A 143 -19.10 17.64 -9.68
CA GLU A 143 -18.53 18.63 -10.59
C GLU A 143 -19.63 19.37 -11.40
N ILE A 144 -20.78 18.73 -11.65
CA ILE A 144 -21.92 19.29 -12.37
C ILE A 144 -22.77 20.20 -11.45
N ILE A 145 -22.78 19.97 -10.15
CA ILE A 145 -23.45 20.87 -9.19
C ILE A 145 -22.51 22.06 -8.97
N SER A 146 -22.72 23.08 -9.79
CA SER A 146 -22.08 24.36 -9.88
C SER A 146 -21.20 24.77 -8.67
N PRO A 147 -19.95 25.14 -8.90
CA PRO A 147 -19.07 25.67 -7.86
C PRO A 147 -19.51 27.04 -7.31
N ALA A 148 -20.51 27.69 -7.92
CA ALA A 148 -20.95 29.02 -7.55
C ALA A 148 -21.74 29.11 -6.22
N SER A 149 -22.27 28.00 -5.69
CA SER A 149 -23.07 27.99 -4.46
C SER A 149 -22.25 27.88 -3.17
N GLY A 150 -20.93 27.71 -3.25
CA GLY A 150 -20.05 27.48 -2.10
C GLY A 150 -19.05 28.59 -1.77
N MET A 151 -19.04 29.68 -2.51
CA MET A 151 -18.18 30.82 -2.18
C MET A 151 -18.83 31.72 -1.13
N ASN A 152 -18.58 31.46 0.14
CA ASN A 152 -18.78 32.44 1.19
C ASN A 152 -17.75 33.56 1.01
N ARG A 153 -18.17 34.68 0.44
CA ARG A 153 -17.39 35.92 0.44
C ARG A 153 -17.47 36.55 1.83
N ASN A 154 -16.50 36.27 2.68
CA ASN A 154 -16.34 37.02 3.93
C ASN A 154 -15.63 38.34 3.60
N TYR A 155 -16.37 39.46 3.67
CA TYR A 155 -15.78 40.78 3.64
C TYR A 155 -15.24 41.09 5.04
N VAL A 156 -13.92 41.12 5.18
CA VAL A 156 -13.28 41.68 6.38
C VAL A 156 -13.06 43.15 6.14
N VAL A 157 -13.83 44.00 6.83
CA VAL A 157 -13.62 45.46 6.88
C VAL A 157 -12.58 45.71 7.96
N GLY A 158 -11.33 45.86 7.60
CA GLY A 158 -10.28 46.34 8.49
C GLY A 158 -10.21 47.85 8.47
N LYS A 159 -10.41 48.55 9.63
CA LYS A 159 -10.04 49.94 9.79
C LYS A 159 -8.53 50.00 10.06
N ILE A 160 -7.80 50.65 9.17
CA ILE A 160 -6.39 51.00 9.38
C ILE A 160 -6.39 52.40 9.95
N GLU A 161 -6.01 52.60 11.20
CA GLU A 161 -5.68 53.91 11.79
C GLU A 161 -4.19 54.13 11.59
N TRP A 162 -3.87 55.35 11.04
CA TRP A 162 -2.51 55.79 10.78
C TRP A 162 -1.93 56.53 11.99
#